data_aedf20093f71fd99d415bc968b2e6a00
#
_entry.id   aedf20093f71fd99d415bc968b2e6a00
#
_cell.length_a   1.000
_cell.length_b   1.000
_cell.length_c   1.000
_cell.angle_alpha   90.00
_cell.angle_beta   90.00
_cell.angle_gamma   90.00
#
_symmetry.space_group_name_H-M   'P 1'
#
loop_
_entity.id
_entity.type
_entity.pdbx_description
1 polymer ?
#
loop_
_entity_poly.entity_id
_entity_poly.type
_entity_poly.pdbx_seq_one_letter_code
_entity_poly.pdbx_strand_id
1 'polypeptide(L)'
;MKQVSEVLEELTKLEIFIHWPTFGSTKQELENILDEDFWEVGASGKRYNREIVLRVLEERSKKHNSELWINKDFHCAEIAEDNYLLTYTVTQGERLTQRSSIWRKSENGFKLVYHQGTIVSKD
;
A
#
# COMPACT_ATOMS: atom_id res chain seq x y z
N MET A 1 -9.48 -15.65 15.92
CA MET A 1 -9.10 -14.23 15.80
C MET A 1 -7.60 -14.11 15.60
N LYS A 2 -7.19 -13.46 14.52
CA LYS A 2 -5.76 -13.27 14.26
C LYS A 2 -5.19 -12.22 15.19
N GLN A 3 -3.97 -12.46 15.66
CA GLN A 3 -3.26 -11.47 16.45
C GLN A 3 -2.73 -10.34 15.57
N VAL A 4 -2.58 -9.14 16.13
CA VAL A 4 -2.08 -8.00 15.39
C VAL A 4 -0.71 -8.29 14.74
N SER A 5 0.14 -9.07 15.41
CA SER A 5 1.45 -9.44 14.85
C SER A 5 1.34 -10.26 13.56
N GLU A 6 0.34 -11.15 13.48
CA GLU A 6 0.11 -11.94 12.28
C GLU A 6 -0.45 -11.09 11.17
N VAL A 7 -1.34 -10.15 11.51
CA VAL A 7 -1.91 -9.20 10.57
C VAL A 7 -0.81 -8.29 10.03
N LEU A 8 0.07 -7.80 10.90
CA LEU A 8 1.20 -6.95 10.50
C LEU A 8 2.05 -7.65 9.43
N GLU A 9 2.37 -8.92 9.65
CA GLU A 9 3.18 -9.67 8.69
C GLU A 9 2.49 -9.79 7.33
N GLU A 10 1.21 -10.13 7.35
CA GLU A 10 0.43 -10.28 6.11
C GLU A 10 0.28 -8.95 5.37
N LEU A 11 -0.06 -7.88 6.09
CA LEU A 11 -0.24 -6.57 5.48
C LEU A 11 1.06 -5.99 4.96
N THR A 12 2.18 -6.24 5.63
CA THR A 12 3.49 -5.79 5.17
C THR A 12 3.80 -6.39 3.80
N LYS A 13 3.52 -7.67 3.60
CA LYS A 13 3.73 -8.34 2.32
C LYS A 13 2.83 -7.75 1.23
N LEU A 14 1.56 -7.50 1.55
CA LEU A 14 0.63 -6.91 0.58
C LEU A 14 1.01 -5.48 0.22
N GLU A 15 1.43 -4.70 1.21
CA GLU A 15 1.86 -3.31 0.99
C GLU A 15 3.06 -3.24 0.05
N ILE A 16 4.05 -4.09 0.27
CA ILE A 16 5.23 -4.15 -0.58
C ILE A 16 4.85 -4.55 -2.01
N PHE A 17 3.97 -5.54 -2.15
CA PHE A 17 3.48 -5.98 -3.46
C PHE A 17 2.75 -4.86 -4.19
N ILE A 18 1.91 -4.09 -3.49
CA ILE A 18 1.15 -2.99 -4.09
C ILE A 18 2.05 -1.86 -4.58
N HIS A 19 3.15 -1.56 -3.86
CA HIS A 19 4.08 -0.52 -4.32
C HIS A 19 4.73 -0.90 -5.64
N TRP A 20 5.07 -2.16 -5.78
CA TRP A 20 5.69 -2.65 -7.01
C TRP A 20 5.21 -4.06 -7.29
N PRO A 21 4.08 -4.20 -8.00
CA PRO A 21 3.53 -5.52 -8.31
C PRO A 21 4.55 -6.42 -9.01
N THR A 22 4.46 -7.70 -8.71
CA THR A 22 5.33 -8.69 -9.34
C THR A 22 5.18 -8.59 -10.86
N PHE A 23 6.30 -8.68 -11.57
CA PHE A 23 6.31 -8.64 -13.02
C PHE A 23 5.34 -9.68 -13.59
N GLY A 24 4.45 -9.23 -14.47
CA GLY A 24 3.45 -10.09 -15.08
C GLY A 24 2.16 -10.24 -14.28
N SER A 25 2.01 -9.50 -13.17
CA SER A 25 0.76 -9.52 -12.41
C SER A 25 -0.41 -9.07 -13.28
N THR A 26 -1.56 -9.72 -13.12
CA THR A 26 -2.73 -9.37 -13.92
C THR A 26 -3.52 -8.23 -13.29
N LYS A 27 -4.30 -7.55 -14.12
CA LYS A 27 -5.21 -6.50 -13.66
C LYS A 27 -6.18 -7.06 -12.62
N GLN A 28 -6.63 -8.30 -12.82
CA GLN A 28 -7.55 -8.98 -11.91
C GLN A 28 -6.96 -9.14 -10.51
N GLU A 29 -5.69 -9.50 -10.42
CA GLU A 29 -5.00 -9.62 -9.14
C GLU A 29 -4.95 -8.29 -8.41
N LEU A 30 -4.65 -7.21 -9.13
CA LEU A 30 -4.58 -5.88 -8.57
C LEU A 30 -5.97 -5.38 -8.14
N GLU A 31 -6.98 -5.63 -8.96
CA GLU A 31 -8.36 -5.25 -8.64
C GLU A 31 -8.85 -5.96 -7.37
N ASN A 32 -8.42 -7.21 -7.15
CA ASN A 32 -8.84 -7.97 -5.98
C ASN A 32 -8.27 -7.41 -4.66
N ILE A 33 -7.17 -6.70 -4.73
CA ILE A 33 -6.52 -6.13 -3.53
C ILE A 33 -7.10 -4.75 -3.18
N LEU A 34 -7.45 -3.95 -4.20
CA LEU A 34 -8.00 -2.62 -3.96
C LEU A 34 -9.48 -2.69 -3.66
N ASP A 35 -9.89 -2.03 -2.56
CA ASP A 35 -11.31 -1.91 -2.23
C ASP A 35 -12.04 -1.19 -3.36
N GLU A 36 -13.33 -1.48 -3.49
CA GLU A 36 -14.19 -0.88 -4.50
C GLU A 36 -14.15 0.66 -4.48
N ASP A 37 -14.08 1.24 -3.29
CA ASP A 37 -14.05 2.69 -3.09
C ASP A 37 -12.65 3.24 -2.80
N PHE A 38 -11.62 2.48 -3.13
CA PHE A 38 -10.24 2.89 -2.85
C PHE A 38 -9.89 4.24 -3.49
N TRP A 39 -9.15 5.05 -2.73
CA TRP A 39 -8.52 6.27 -3.25
C TRP A 39 -7.28 6.56 -2.44
N GLU A 40 -6.41 7.42 -2.97
CA GLU A 40 -5.18 7.76 -2.28
C GLU A 40 -4.77 9.21 -2.50
N VAL A 41 -3.88 9.69 -1.63
CA VAL A 41 -3.22 10.97 -1.77
C VAL A 41 -1.72 10.72 -1.88
N GLY A 42 -1.13 11.14 -2.98
CA GLY A 42 0.31 10.99 -3.19
C GLY A 42 1.11 12.02 -2.40
N ALA A 43 2.42 11.82 -2.33
CA ALA A 43 3.31 12.70 -1.58
C ALA A 43 3.33 14.14 -2.11
N SER A 44 2.90 14.35 -3.36
CA SER A 44 2.76 15.67 -3.95
C SER A 44 1.49 16.39 -3.50
N GLY A 45 0.60 15.70 -2.80
CA GLY A 45 -0.70 16.22 -2.40
C GLY A 45 -1.81 15.94 -3.40
N LYS A 46 -1.48 15.32 -4.52
CA LYS A 46 -2.46 15.01 -5.55
C LYS A 46 -3.31 13.80 -5.17
N ARG A 47 -4.61 13.89 -5.44
CA ARG A 47 -5.56 12.80 -5.18
C ARG A 47 -5.68 11.90 -6.40
N TYR A 48 -5.77 10.59 -6.16
CA TYR A 48 -5.91 9.59 -7.21
C TYR A 48 -7.08 8.66 -6.86
N ASN A 49 -7.95 8.41 -7.85
CA ASN A 49 -9.03 7.45 -7.64
C ASN A 49 -8.54 6.03 -7.96
N ARG A 50 -9.38 5.05 -7.66
CA ARG A 50 -9.07 3.63 -7.87
C ARG A 50 -8.65 3.32 -9.30
N GLU A 51 -9.37 3.87 -10.26
CA GLU A 51 -9.12 3.61 -11.68
C GLU A 51 -7.73 4.08 -12.13
N ILE A 52 -7.34 5.28 -11.70
CA ILE A 52 -6.01 5.83 -12.01
C ILE A 52 -4.93 4.98 -11.37
N VAL A 53 -5.12 4.60 -10.10
CA VAL A 53 -4.15 3.78 -9.38
C VAL A 53 -3.98 2.42 -10.05
N LEU A 54 -5.07 1.78 -10.44
CA LEU A 54 -5.01 0.50 -11.15
C LEU A 54 -4.19 0.61 -12.42
N ARG A 55 -4.36 1.69 -13.16
CA ARG A 55 -3.62 1.94 -14.39
C ARG A 55 -2.12 2.05 -14.12
N VAL A 56 -1.75 2.80 -13.08
CA VAL A 56 -0.35 2.98 -12.70
C VAL A 56 0.27 1.65 -12.26
N LEU A 57 -0.43 0.88 -11.43
CA LEU A 57 0.07 -0.40 -10.94
C LEU A 57 0.23 -1.42 -12.08
N GLU A 58 -0.72 -1.42 -13.02
CA GLU A 58 -0.64 -2.29 -14.18
C GLU A 58 0.60 -1.97 -15.03
N GLU A 59 0.88 -0.67 -15.22
CA GLU A 59 2.09 -0.26 -15.93
C GLU A 59 3.36 -0.69 -15.19
N ARG A 60 3.38 -0.58 -13.86
CA ARG A 60 4.52 -1.03 -13.07
C ARG A 60 4.73 -2.53 -13.17
N SER A 61 3.64 -3.31 -13.25
CA SER A 61 3.73 -4.77 -13.34
C SER A 61 4.34 -5.25 -14.65
N LYS A 62 4.39 -4.39 -15.66
CA LYS A 62 4.99 -4.70 -16.96
C LYS A 62 6.50 -4.46 -16.98
N LYS A 63 7.05 -3.94 -15.90
CA LYS A 63 8.46 -3.57 -15.82
C LYS A 63 9.16 -4.33 -14.70
N HIS A 64 10.46 -4.54 -14.85
CA HIS A 64 11.29 -5.05 -13.76
C HIS A 64 11.67 -3.88 -12.86
N ASN A 65 11.55 -4.06 -11.55
CA ASN A 65 11.92 -3.03 -10.60
C ASN A 65 13.44 -2.91 -10.55
N SER A 66 13.98 -1.80 -11.04
CA SER A 66 15.41 -1.51 -10.99
C SER A 66 15.75 -0.48 -9.92
N GLU A 67 14.74 0.13 -9.30
CA GLU A 67 14.95 1.11 -8.24
C GLU A 67 15.02 0.42 -6.89
N LEU A 68 15.91 0.90 -6.03
CA LEU A 68 16.01 0.42 -4.67
C LEU A 68 15.06 1.22 -3.78
N TRP A 69 13.97 0.59 -3.35
CA TRP A 69 13.02 1.16 -2.40
C TRP A 69 13.23 0.47 -1.06
N ILE A 70 13.53 1.24 -0.05
CA ILE A 70 13.73 0.70 1.30
C ILE A 70 12.48 0.97 2.13
N ASN A 71 11.78 -0.10 2.48
CA ASN A 71 10.58 -0.03 3.30
C ASN A 71 10.93 -0.48 4.72
N LYS A 72 10.60 0.33 5.73
CA LYS A 72 10.88 -0.03 7.12
C LYS A 72 9.97 0.66 8.10
N ASP A 73 10.13 0.31 9.38
CA ASP A 73 9.37 0.88 10.50
C ASP A 73 7.86 0.61 10.39
N PHE A 74 7.51 -0.62 10.03
CA PHE A 74 6.11 -1.02 9.91
C PHE A 74 5.44 -1.15 11.27
N HIS A 75 4.30 -0.47 11.42
CA HIS A 75 3.44 -0.56 12.59
C HIS A 75 2.01 -0.82 12.14
N CYS A 76 1.30 -1.65 12.90
CA CYS A 76 -0.09 -2.00 12.60
C CYS A 76 -0.95 -1.83 13.86
N ALA A 77 -2.08 -1.17 13.72
CA ALA A 77 -3.05 -1.01 14.80
C ALA A 77 -4.45 -1.34 14.28
N GLU A 78 -5.20 -2.09 15.05
CA GLU A 78 -6.61 -2.32 14.75
C GLU A 78 -7.39 -1.08 15.20
N ILE A 79 -7.99 -0.36 14.25
CA ILE A 79 -8.70 0.89 14.54
C ILE A 79 -10.21 0.70 14.67
N ALA A 80 -10.72 -0.41 14.17
CA ALA A 80 -12.12 -0.82 14.29
C ALA A 80 -12.15 -2.30 13.96
N GLU A 81 -13.26 -2.98 14.21
CA GLU A 81 -13.37 -4.39 13.89
C GLU A 81 -13.03 -4.64 12.41
N ASP A 82 -12.07 -5.53 12.15
CA ASP A 82 -11.58 -5.89 10.83
C ASP A 82 -10.98 -4.74 10.00
N ASN A 83 -10.66 -3.61 10.66
CA ASN A 83 -10.02 -2.46 10.01
C ASN A 83 -8.70 -2.16 10.69
N TYR A 84 -7.64 -2.00 9.89
CA TYR A 84 -6.29 -1.84 10.39
C TYR A 84 -5.61 -0.64 9.76
N LEU A 85 -4.88 0.11 10.59
CA LEU A 85 -4.01 1.18 10.12
C LEU A 85 -2.58 0.64 10.07
N LEU A 86 -1.98 0.68 8.90
CA LEU A 86 -0.59 0.28 8.70
C LEU A 86 0.21 1.54 8.37
N THR A 87 1.27 1.79 9.12
CA THR A 87 2.17 2.93 8.85
C THR A 87 3.60 2.42 8.68
N TYR A 88 4.36 3.11 7.84
CA TYR A 88 5.75 2.73 7.56
C TYR A 88 6.46 3.88 6.83
N THR A 89 7.75 3.73 6.60
CA THR A 89 8.52 4.71 5.84
C THR A 89 9.08 4.07 4.57
N VAL A 90 9.24 4.89 3.54
CA VAL A 90 9.86 4.46 2.28
C VAL A 90 10.94 5.44 1.90
N THR A 91 12.15 4.91 1.65
CA THR A 91 13.27 5.70 1.15
C THR A 91 13.48 5.35 -0.33
N GLN A 92 13.46 6.37 -1.17
CA GLN A 92 13.72 6.26 -2.61
C GLN A 92 14.80 7.27 -2.95
N GLY A 93 16.07 6.82 -2.97
CA GLY A 93 17.20 7.72 -3.10
C GLY A 93 17.26 8.67 -1.91
N GLU A 94 17.18 9.98 -2.16
CA GLU A 94 17.20 11.00 -1.10
C GLU A 94 15.81 11.30 -0.57
N ARG A 95 14.78 10.74 -1.19
CA ARG A 95 13.40 11.01 -0.80
C ARG A 95 12.93 10.04 0.28
N LEU A 96 12.53 10.59 1.42
CA LEU A 96 11.95 9.83 2.52
C LEU A 96 10.48 10.20 2.65
N THR A 97 9.60 9.21 2.62
CA THR A 97 8.17 9.43 2.82
C THR A 97 7.64 8.61 3.99
N GLN A 98 6.70 9.20 4.72
CA GLN A 98 5.91 8.52 5.74
C GLN A 98 4.63 8.10 5.06
N ARG A 99 4.26 6.83 5.19
CA ARG A 99 3.08 6.29 4.51
C ARG A 99 2.09 5.68 5.48
N SER A 100 0.82 5.80 5.13
CA SER A 100 -0.29 5.27 5.92
C SER A 100 -1.27 4.58 5.00
N SER A 101 -1.70 3.38 5.39
CA SER A 101 -2.69 2.62 4.63
C SER A 101 -3.76 2.12 5.58
N ILE A 102 -5.00 2.11 5.11
CA ILE A 102 -6.10 1.49 5.84
C ILE A 102 -6.48 0.23 5.08
N TRP A 103 -6.42 -0.90 5.76
CA TRP A 103 -6.76 -2.21 5.22
C TRP A 103 -7.99 -2.76 5.94
N ARG A 104 -8.91 -3.34 5.19
CA ARG A 104 -10.11 -3.97 5.74
C ARG A 104 -10.07 -5.46 5.45
N LYS A 105 -10.30 -6.27 6.46
CA LYS A 105 -10.40 -7.71 6.27
C LYS A 105 -11.78 -8.05 5.74
N SER A 106 -11.84 -8.75 4.62
CA SER A 106 -13.08 -9.22 4.03
C SER A 106 -13.08 -10.75 3.97
N GLU A 107 -14.17 -11.34 3.52
CA GLU A 107 -14.26 -12.80 3.35
C GLU A 107 -13.22 -13.33 2.37
N ASN A 108 -12.82 -12.50 1.40
CA ASN A 108 -11.88 -12.88 0.36
C ASN A 108 -10.45 -12.34 0.58
N GLY A 109 -10.13 -12.02 1.83
CA GLY A 109 -8.82 -11.47 2.17
C GLY A 109 -8.86 -9.99 2.47
N PHE A 110 -7.68 -9.39 2.61
CA PHE A 110 -7.58 -7.97 2.93
C PHE A 110 -7.78 -7.11 1.70
N LYS A 111 -8.45 -5.97 1.89
CA LYS A 111 -8.67 -4.96 0.85
C LYS A 111 -8.05 -3.64 1.29
N LEU A 112 -7.31 -3.02 0.41
CA LEU A 112 -6.74 -1.69 0.66
C LEU A 112 -7.82 -0.65 0.42
N VAL A 113 -8.15 0.11 1.47
CA VAL A 113 -9.25 1.09 1.44
C VAL A 113 -8.73 2.48 1.12
N TYR A 114 -7.58 2.84 1.68
CA TYR A 114 -7.00 4.18 1.54
C TYR A 114 -5.49 4.12 1.72
N HIS A 115 -4.79 5.01 1.02
CA HIS A 115 -3.35 5.14 1.15
C HIS A 115 -2.95 6.61 1.07
N GLN A 116 -1.97 7.02 1.86
CA GLN A 116 -1.43 8.37 1.80
C GLN A 116 0.07 8.36 2.05
N GLY A 117 0.79 9.12 1.24
CA GLY A 117 2.21 9.34 1.44
C GLY A 117 2.46 10.82 1.71
N THR A 118 3.44 11.10 2.56
CA THR A 118 3.83 12.46 2.91
C THR A 118 5.35 12.53 2.97
N ILE A 119 5.92 13.55 2.33
CA ILE A 119 7.37 13.76 2.39
C ILE A 119 7.74 14.16 3.81
N VAL A 120 8.72 13.46 4.39
CA VAL A 120 9.17 13.76 5.75
C VAL A 120 9.92 15.08 5.76
N SER A 121 9.54 15.95 6.71
CA SER A 121 10.22 17.22 6.90
C SER A 121 11.64 16.97 7.41
N LYS A 122 12.59 17.78 6.93
CA LYS A 122 13.98 17.72 7.38
C LYS A 122 14.25 18.61 8.60
N ASP A 123 13.25 19.31 9.06
CA ASP A 123 13.36 20.20 10.24
C ASP A 123 12.96 19.50 11.52
#